data_b404d0c0ae7ecf1a6a3f9e3656c73907
#
_entry.id   b404d0c0ae7ecf1a6a3f9e3656c73907
#
_cell.length_a   1.000
_cell.length_b   1.000
_cell.length_c   1.000
_cell.angle_alpha   90.00
_cell.angle_beta   90.00
_cell.angle_gamma   90.00
#
_symmetry.space_group_name_H-M   'P 1'
#
loop_
_entity.id
_entity.type
_entity.pdbx_description
1 polymer ?
#
loop_
_entity_poly.entity_id
_entity_poly.type
_entity_poly.pdbx_seq_one_letter_code
_entity_poly.pdbx_strand_id
1 'polypeptide(L)'
;MTAAAREGGLSARVVRRIVAFAEARGCPAEALCRDAGLRRGALADDEARIPYALVDRLAELVVARVDEPNLGLRLAEDVGDPRHMDPGVLLLMASPTIAEALARMVRVQRYWGDGARSQVLAAPDGARVRWMSGPLGALTRHTDECAMAEMLLGLRGMTQAHVTPRAVRFRHRAPADLRPHGALFGCPLEFGADHTELELDAPTLAIPMSAANQAFSAIFAAQVDAALARLDAAGAGFVAEARRVMLAASGARCTLEGTAEVLGTTPRTLQRRLADEGTTFARLRDALRRELATGYLEKGMMVADVAWSLGFADVTAFHHAFRRWTGTTPRSVRRPG
;
A
#
# COMPACT_ATOMS: atom_id res chain seq x y z
N MET A 1 -0.72 -7.56 13.95
CA MET A 1 -0.33 -7.54 12.52
C MET A 1 0.43 -8.80 12.20
N THR A 2 -0.10 -9.63 11.34
CA THR A 2 0.46 -10.94 11.00
C THR A 2 1.55 -10.82 9.94
N ALA A 3 2.52 -11.74 9.92
CA ALA A 3 3.64 -11.79 8.96
C ALA A 3 3.17 -11.80 7.47
N ALA A 4 1.95 -12.25 7.19
CA ALA A 4 1.38 -12.28 5.84
C ALA A 4 1.03 -10.88 5.26
N ALA A 5 0.81 -9.87 6.12
CA ALA A 5 0.63 -8.48 5.69
C ALA A 5 1.96 -7.80 5.27
N ARG A 6 3.09 -8.51 5.40
CA ARG A 6 4.44 -8.02 5.07
C ARG A 6 4.99 -8.56 3.75
N GLU A 7 4.21 -9.33 3.02
CA GLU A 7 4.56 -9.73 1.65
C GLU A 7 4.32 -8.55 0.72
N GLY A 8 5.34 -8.17 -0.06
CA GLY A 8 5.37 -7.00 -0.92
C GLY A 8 6.40 -5.98 -0.47
N GLY A 9 6.52 -4.91 -1.21
CA GLY A 9 7.53 -3.89 -0.95
C GLY A 9 7.12 -2.52 -1.45
N LEU A 10 7.88 -1.54 -1.00
CA LEU A 10 7.83 -0.18 -1.47
C LEU A 10 8.88 0.00 -2.59
N SER A 11 8.56 0.77 -3.61
CA SER A 11 9.52 1.09 -4.67
C SER A 11 10.81 1.70 -4.09
N ALA A 12 11.96 1.29 -4.60
CA ALA A 12 13.25 1.85 -4.21
C ALA A 12 13.31 3.37 -4.40
N ARG A 13 12.56 3.92 -5.37
CA ARG A 13 12.41 5.39 -5.56
C ARG A 13 11.83 6.07 -4.33
N VAL A 14 10.74 5.53 -3.78
CA VAL A 14 10.10 6.08 -2.58
C VAL A 14 11.02 5.93 -1.37
N VAL A 15 11.70 4.79 -1.23
CA VAL A 15 12.65 4.57 -0.12
C VAL A 15 13.85 5.51 -0.22
N ARG A 16 14.37 5.80 -1.43
CA ARG A 16 15.43 6.80 -1.63
C ARG A 16 15.04 8.19 -1.13
N ARG A 17 13.80 8.62 -1.36
CA ARG A 17 13.30 9.91 -0.83
C ARG A 17 13.38 9.95 0.68
N ILE A 18 12.95 8.89 1.37
CA ILE A 18 13.01 8.77 2.83
C ILE A 18 14.48 8.88 3.30
N VAL A 19 15.39 8.17 2.65
CA VAL A 19 16.83 8.19 2.98
C VAL A 19 17.43 9.57 2.73
N ALA A 20 17.15 10.20 1.57
CA ALA A 20 17.63 11.53 1.22
C ALA A 20 17.09 12.60 2.19
N PHE A 21 15.82 12.49 2.60
CA PHE A 21 15.23 13.36 3.60
C PHE A 21 15.97 13.30 4.94
N ALA A 22 16.30 12.10 5.40
CA ALA A 22 17.04 11.90 6.64
C ALA A 22 18.50 12.38 6.53
N GLU A 23 19.15 12.15 5.38
CA GLU A 23 20.52 12.60 5.08
C GLU A 23 20.62 14.12 5.12
N ALA A 24 19.67 14.83 4.53
CA ALA A 24 19.57 16.28 4.57
C ALA A 24 19.41 16.86 6.00
N ARG A 25 19.03 15.99 6.95
CA ARG A 25 18.87 16.33 8.39
C ARG A 25 19.96 15.75 9.28
N GLY A 26 21.11 15.42 8.69
CA GLY A 26 22.30 14.98 9.41
C GLY A 26 22.35 13.49 9.76
N CYS A 27 21.46 12.66 9.20
CA CYS A 27 21.50 11.21 9.35
C CYS A 27 22.24 10.58 8.15
N PRO A 28 23.50 10.14 8.26
CA PRO A 28 24.24 9.60 7.12
C PRO A 28 23.52 8.42 6.50
N ALA A 29 23.23 8.49 5.19
CA ALA A 29 22.47 7.49 4.45
C ALA A 29 23.06 6.07 4.58
N GLU A 30 24.39 5.97 4.59
CA GLU A 30 25.11 4.69 4.69
C GLU A 30 24.89 4.02 6.06
N ALA A 31 24.99 4.79 7.14
CA ALA A 31 24.73 4.30 8.49
C ALA A 31 23.25 3.91 8.66
N LEU A 32 22.34 4.74 8.15
CA LEU A 32 20.90 4.51 8.22
C LEU A 32 20.51 3.22 7.48
N CYS A 33 20.97 3.04 6.24
CA CYS A 33 20.71 1.83 5.45
C CYS A 33 21.29 0.57 6.13
N ARG A 34 22.55 0.64 6.58
CA ARG A 34 23.20 -0.48 7.28
C ARG A 34 22.44 -0.92 8.52
N ASP A 35 22.02 0.03 9.36
CA ASP A 35 21.33 -0.25 10.61
C ASP A 35 19.89 -0.76 10.38
N ALA A 36 19.27 -0.36 9.25
CA ALA A 36 18.00 -0.91 8.78
C ALA A 36 18.14 -2.32 8.16
N GLY A 37 19.37 -2.80 7.91
CA GLY A 37 19.62 -4.04 7.19
C GLY A 37 19.40 -3.92 5.67
N LEU A 38 19.39 -2.70 5.14
CA LEU A 38 19.20 -2.39 3.73
C LEU A 38 20.53 -2.21 3.02
N ARG A 39 20.78 -2.97 1.96
CA ARG A 39 21.95 -2.75 1.12
C ARG A 39 21.72 -1.49 0.25
N ARG A 40 22.58 -0.48 0.38
CA ARG A 40 22.43 0.76 -0.38
C ARG A 40 22.34 0.53 -1.90
N GLY A 41 23.07 -0.44 -2.43
CA GLY A 41 23.00 -0.84 -3.83
C GLY A 41 21.60 -1.29 -4.29
N ALA A 42 20.78 -1.80 -3.39
CA ALA A 42 19.40 -2.17 -3.71
C ALA A 42 18.51 -0.96 -4.01
N LEU A 43 18.95 0.26 -3.62
CA LEU A 43 18.24 1.49 -3.93
C LEU A 43 18.64 2.09 -5.29
N ALA A 44 19.66 1.54 -5.97
CA ALA A 44 20.11 2.02 -7.28
C ALA A 44 19.17 1.57 -8.41
N ASP A 45 18.50 0.46 -8.24
CA ASP A 45 17.53 -0.08 -9.19
C ASP A 45 16.14 0.51 -8.91
N ASP A 46 15.67 1.32 -9.82
CA ASP A 46 14.37 2.01 -9.73
C ASP A 46 13.18 1.06 -9.67
N GLU A 47 13.29 -0.12 -10.24
CA GLU A 47 12.23 -1.14 -10.26
C GLU A 47 12.28 -2.07 -9.03
N ALA A 48 13.36 -2.00 -8.24
CA ALA A 48 13.50 -2.83 -7.06
C ALA A 48 12.37 -2.58 -6.04
N ARG A 49 11.93 -3.66 -5.41
CA ARG A 49 10.99 -3.63 -4.30
C ARG A 49 11.73 -3.86 -3.00
N ILE A 50 11.65 -2.88 -2.12
CA ILE A 50 12.23 -2.96 -0.78
C ILE A 50 11.16 -3.55 0.15
N PRO A 51 11.41 -4.72 0.75
CA PRO A 51 10.45 -5.37 1.64
C PRO A 51 9.94 -4.44 2.74
N TYR A 52 8.64 -4.43 3.00
CA TYR A 52 8.05 -3.56 4.03
C TYR A 52 8.69 -3.71 5.40
N ALA A 53 9.16 -4.90 5.77
CA ALA A 53 9.87 -5.10 7.03
C ALA A 53 11.17 -4.27 7.15
N LEU A 54 11.89 -4.06 6.04
CA LEU A 54 13.07 -3.19 5.99
C LEU A 54 12.68 -1.72 5.96
N VAL A 55 11.58 -1.38 5.28
CA VAL A 55 11.05 -0.01 5.25
C VAL A 55 10.56 0.41 6.63
N ASP A 56 9.84 -0.47 7.35
CA ASP A 56 9.43 -0.22 8.74
C ASP A 56 10.62 0.08 9.64
N ARG A 57 11.64 -0.77 9.57
CA ARG A 57 12.86 -0.57 10.37
C ARG A 57 13.61 0.71 10.00
N LEU A 58 13.72 1.01 8.70
CA LEU A 58 14.28 2.28 8.22
C LEU A 58 13.53 3.47 8.79
N ALA A 59 12.22 3.41 8.75
CA ALA A 59 11.33 4.44 9.18
C ALA A 59 11.38 4.66 10.70
N GLU A 60 11.44 3.58 11.51
CA GLU A 60 11.67 3.67 12.96
C GLU A 60 12.99 4.39 13.27
N LEU A 61 14.06 4.07 12.53
CA LEU A 61 15.35 4.72 12.69
C LEU A 61 15.31 6.20 12.29
N VAL A 62 14.59 6.56 11.24
CA VAL A 62 14.40 7.96 10.83
C VAL A 62 13.67 8.73 11.92
N VAL A 63 12.55 8.23 12.43
CA VAL A 63 11.81 8.86 13.54
C VAL A 63 12.67 9.03 14.78
N ALA A 64 13.49 8.03 15.11
CA ALA A 64 14.34 8.08 16.31
C ALA A 64 15.53 9.06 16.19
N ARG A 65 16.00 9.33 14.97
CA ARG A 65 17.23 10.12 14.71
C ARG A 65 16.96 11.52 14.19
N VAL A 66 15.84 11.71 13.51
CA VAL A 66 15.43 13.01 12.99
C VAL A 66 14.46 13.63 13.98
N ASP A 67 14.89 14.70 14.64
CA ASP A 67 14.06 15.46 15.58
C ASP A 67 13.08 16.37 14.80
N GLU A 68 12.06 15.76 14.21
CA GLU A 68 11.02 16.44 13.43
C GLU A 68 9.63 15.91 13.82
N PRO A 69 8.93 16.60 14.70
CA PRO A 69 7.60 16.16 15.15
C PRO A 69 6.56 16.03 14.03
N ASN A 70 6.73 16.75 12.92
CA ASN A 70 5.85 16.76 11.76
C ASN A 70 6.49 16.07 10.54
N LEU A 71 7.29 15.04 10.79
CA LEU A 71 8.05 14.32 9.78
C LEU A 71 7.22 13.94 8.56
N GLY A 72 5.97 13.49 8.74
CA GLY A 72 5.07 13.14 7.64
C GLY A 72 4.79 14.31 6.71
N LEU A 73 4.47 15.49 7.26
CA LEU A 73 4.21 16.69 6.47
C LEU A 73 5.48 17.17 5.75
N ARG A 74 6.62 17.14 6.46
CA ARG A 74 7.91 17.60 5.92
C ARG A 74 8.42 16.70 4.80
N LEU A 75 8.18 15.39 4.88
CA LEU A 75 8.54 14.45 3.83
C LEU A 75 7.77 14.70 2.53
N ALA A 76 6.58 15.27 2.62
CA ALA A 76 5.75 15.59 1.48
C ALA A 76 6.17 16.89 0.74
N GLU A 77 6.97 17.77 1.36
CA GLU A 77 7.30 19.07 0.79
C GLU A 77 8.10 18.98 -0.53
N ASP A 78 8.78 17.89 -0.77
CA ASP A 78 9.56 17.66 -1.99
C ASP A 78 8.80 16.93 -3.10
N VAL A 79 7.48 16.73 -2.97
CA VAL A 79 6.65 16.00 -3.95
C VAL A 79 6.72 16.59 -5.37
N GLY A 80 6.97 17.89 -5.49
CA GLY A 80 7.11 18.59 -6.76
C GLY A 80 8.54 18.67 -7.29
N ASP A 81 9.53 18.08 -6.62
CA ASP A 81 10.93 18.11 -7.06
C ASP A 81 11.10 17.34 -8.38
N PRO A 82 11.66 17.95 -9.43
CA PRO A 82 11.91 17.26 -10.71
C PRO A 82 12.72 15.99 -10.60
N ARG A 83 13.56 15.84 -9.58
CA ARG A 83 14.32 14.63 -9.30
C ARG A 83 13.47 13.43 -8.92
N HIS A 84 12.23 13.67 -8.49
CA HIS A 84 11.25 12.66 -8.08
C HIS A 84 10.19 12.39 -9.14
N MET A 85 10.29 13.05 -10.33
CA MET A 85 9.38 12.80 -11.44
C MET A 85 9.62 11.40 -12.01
N ASP A 86 8.58 10.61 -12.05
CA ASP A 86 8.58 9.27 -12.63
C ASP A 86 7.39 9.11 -13.60
N PRO A 87 7.35 8.05 -14.42
CA PRO A 87 6.27 7.83 -15.37
C PRO A 87 4.88 7.84 -14.73
N GLY A 88 4.73 7.40 -13.46
CA GLY A 88 3.47 7.42 -12.75
C GLY A 88 3.01 8.85 -12.46
N VAL A 89 3.89 9.69 -11.93
CA VAL A 89 3.63 11.12 -11.68
C VAL A 89 3.33 11.85 -12.99
N LEU A 90 4.14 11.62 -14.04
CA LEU A 90 3.97 12.23 -15.35
C LEU A 90 2.63 11.83 -15.99
N LEU A 91 2.18 10.60 -15.80
CA LEU A 91 0.87 10.15 -16.23
C LEU A 91 -0.27 10.93 -15.54
N LEU A 92 -0.14 11.19 -14.23
CA LEU A 92 -1.11 12.01 -13.51
C LEU A 92 -1.13 13.45 -14.02
N MET A 93 0.05 14.06 -14.23
CA MET A 93 0.18 15.43 -14.77
C MET A 93 -0.41 15.58 -16.18
N ALA A 94 -0.29 14.55 -17.01
CA ALA A 94 -0.85 14.53 -18.36
C ALA A 94 -2.36 14.25 -18.42
N SER A 95 -3.02 14.09 -17.29
CA SER A 95 -4.47 13.89 -17.19
C SER A 95 -5.24 15.17 -17.54
N PRO A 96 -6.47 15.11 -18.08
CA PRO A 96 -7.25 16.29 -18.38
C PRO A 96 -7.63 17.11 -17.15
N THR A 97 -8.09 16.45 -16.08
CA THR A 97 -8.61 17.10 -14.85
C THR A 97 -8.10 16.39 -13.59
N ILE A 98 -8.31 17.00 -12.43
CA ILE A 98 -8.06 16.37 -11.14
C ILE A 98 -8.85 15.06 -10.98
N ALA A 99 -10.13 15.02 -11.38
CA ALA A 99 -10.94 13.81 -11.29
C ALA A 99 -10.30 12.62 -12.02
N GLU A 100 -9.84 12.85 -13.26
CA GLU A 100 -9.18 11.82 -14.04
C GLU A 100 -7.80 11.45 -13.51
N ALA A 101 -7.03 12.41 -13.00
CA ALA A 101 -5.75 12.14 -12.34
C ALA A 101 -5.93 11.23 -11.11
N LEU A 102 -6.94 11.50 -10.26
CA LEU A 102 -7.25 10.66 -9.12
C LEU A 102 -7.70 9.24 -9.52
N ALA A 103 -8.53 9.12 -10.55
CA ALA A 103 -8.93 7.82 -11.07
C ALA A 103 -7.74 7.01 -11.59
N ARG A 104 -6.80 7.65 -12.29
CA ARG A 104 -5.55 7.04 -12.75
C ARG A 104 -4.63 6.67 -11.60
N MET A 105 -4.49 7.52 -10.59
CA MET A 105 -3.69 7.24 -9.40
C MET A 105 -4.12 5.92 -8.74
N VAL A 106 -5.42 5.70 -8.54
CA VAL A 106 -5.94 4.43 -7.99
C VAL A 106 -5.53 3.22 -8.83
N ARG A 107 -5.51 3.37 -10.16
CA ARG A 107 -5.11 2.30 -11.07
C ARG A 107 -3.60 2.00 -10.99
N VAL A 108 -2.77 3.02 -10.87
CA VAL A 108 -1.31 2.87 -10.99
C VAL A 108 -0.57 2.85 -9.65
N GLN A 109 -1.26 2.96 -8.53
CA GLN A 109 -0.62 3.05 -7.19
C GLN A 109 0.34 1.90 -6.88
N ARG A 110 0.16 0.70 -7.47
CA ARG A 110 1.11 -0.41 -7.35
C ARG A 110 2.48 -0.09 -7.95
N TYR A 111 2.58 0.90 -8.81
CA TYR A 111 3.85 1.38 -9.34
C TYR A 111 4.78 1.87 -8.22
N TRP A 112 4.22 2.47 -7.17
CA TRP A 112 4.97 2.97 -6.02
C TRP A 112 5.06 1.99 -4.85
N GLY A 113 4.06 1.12 -4.67
CA GLY A 113 4.08 0.15 -3.56
C GLY A 113 2.94 -0.86 -3.59
N ASP A 114 3.21 -2.07 -3.08
CA ASP A 114 2.25 -3.17 -3.15
C ASP A 114 1.15 -3.09 -2.08
N GLY A 115 1.39 -2.40 -0.98
CA GLY A 115 0.50 -2.37 0.20
C GLY A 115 -0.24 -1.06 0.44
N ALA A 116 0.17 0.03 -0.20
CA ALA A 116 -0.52 1.31 -0.10
C ALA A 116 -1.71 1.32 -1.05
N ARG A 117 -2.87 1.72 -0.55
CA ARG A 117 -4.09 1.78 -1.37
C ARG A 117 -4.84 3.07 -1.13
N SER A 118 -5.10 3.79 -2.23
CA SER A 118 -6.03 4.90 -2.24
C SER A 118 -7.34 4.46 -2.90
N GLN A 119 -8.45 4.98 -2.39
CA GLN A 119 -9.78 4.79 -2.99
C GLN A 119 -10.38 6.17 -3.23
N VAL A 120 -11.02 6.33 -4.38
CA VAL A 120 -11.86 7.50 -4.68
C VAL A 120 -13.31 7.09 -4.50
N LEU A 121 -13.97 7.71 -3.53
CA LEU A 121 -15.36 7.44 -3.17
C LEU A 121 -16.20 8.64 -3.57
N ALA A 122 -17.29 8.41 -4.30
CA ALA A 122 -18.23 9.46 -4.62
C ALA A 122 -18.83 10.06 -3.33
N ALA A 123 -19.00 11.38 -3.33
CA ALA A 123 -19.71 12.15 -2.31
C ALA A 123 -20.79 13.00 -2.99
N PRO A 124 -21.84 13.45 -2.27
CA PRO A 124 -22.95 14.18 -2.89
C PRO A 124 -22.52 15.40 -3.71
N ASP A 125 -21.50 16.13 -3.25
CA ASP A 125 -21.00 17.35 -3.88
C ASP A 125 -19.53 17.25 -4.32
N GLY A 126 -19.03 16.02 -4.62
CA GLY A 126 -17.63 15.84 -4.98
C GLY A 126 -17.12 14.41 -4.79
N ALA A 127 -15.93 14.27 -4.21
CA ALA A 127 -15.33 12.97 -3.91
C ALA A 127 -14.50 13.01 -2.61
N ARG A 128 -14.37 11.85 -1.99
CA ARG A 128 -13.42 11.60 -0.89
C ARG A 128 -12.31 10.67 -1.38
N VAL A 129 -11.09 11.10 -1.21
CA VAL A 129 -9.92 10.27 -1.45
C VAL A 129 -9.49 9.68 -0.12
N ARG A 130 -9.74 8.40 0.05
CA ARG A 130 -9.42 7.63 1.25
C ARG A 130 -8.08 6.96 1.08
N TRP A 131 -7.24 7.11 2.08
CA TRP A 131 -5.97 6.43 2.20
C TRP A 131 -6.07 5.26 3.17
N MET A 132 -5.60 4.11 2.73
CA MET A 132 -5.44 2.94 3.57
C MET A 132 -3.95 2.69 3.74
N SER A 133 -3.40 3.12 4.88
CA SER A 133 -2.01 2.84 5.20
C SER A 133 -1.77 1.33 5.08
N GLY A 134 -0.72 1.00 4.34
CA GLY A 134 -0.26 -0.36 4.16
C GLY A 134 0.26 -0.98 5.47
N PRO A 135 1.04 -2.04 5.39
CA PRO A 135 1.51 -2.80 6.55
C PRO A 135 2.58 -2.07 7.41
N LEU A 136 2.84 -0.79 7.17
CA LEU A 136 3.79 0.04 7.91
C LEU A 136 3.26 0.39 9.31
N GLY A 137 3.57 -0.44 10.31
CA GLY A 137 2.98 -0.37 11.64
C GLY A 137 3.45 0.79 12.50
N ALA A 138 4.74 1.10 12.51
CA ALA A 138 5.34 2.08 13.40
C ALA A 138 5.10 3.54 12.98
N LEU A 139 4.78 3.78 11.71
CA LEU A 139 4.68 5.12 11.11
C LEU A 139 3.26 5.53 10.73
N THR A 140 2.24 4.89 11.25
CA THR A 140 0.85 5.11 10.80
C THR A 140 0.49 6.61 10.75
N ARG A 141 0.86 7.41 11.76
CA ARG A 141 0.64 8.85 11.78
C ARG A 141 1.39 9.55 10.64
N HIS A 142 2.71 9.39 10.58
CA HIS A 142 3.56 10.10 9.61
C HIS A 142 3.26 9.68 8.18
N THR A 143 2.91 8.41 7.96
CA THR A 143 2.50 7.90 6.65
C THR A 143 1.16 8.49 6.21
N ASP A 144 0.19 8.56 7.12
CA ASP A 144 -1.13 9.14 6.86
C ASP A 144 -1.01 10.65 6.55
N GLU A 145 -0.23 11.39 7.35
CA GLU A 145 0.04 12.81 7.15
C GLU A 145 0.77 13.06 5.82
N CYS A 146 1.81 12.25 5.52
CA CYS A 146 2.57 12.36 4.28
C CYS A 146 1.67 12.12 3.05
N ALA A 147 0.86 11.07 3.06
CA ALA A 147 -0.03 10.75 1.94
C ALA A 147 -1.04 11.86 1.64
N MET A 148 -1.65 12.45 2.67
CA MET A 148 -2.59 13.56 2.48
C MET A 148 -1.88 14.84 2.02
N ALA A 149 -0.71 15.12 2.58
CA ALA A 149 0.10 16.26 2.20
C ALA A 149 0.64 16.15 0.77
N GLU A 150 1.21 14.99 0.38
CA GLU A 150 1.68 14.73 -0.99
C GLU A 150 0.54 14.87 -2.01
N MET A 151 -0.64 14.37 -1.69
CA MET A 151 -1.79 14.49 -2.55
C MET A 151 -2.15 15.96 -2.78
N LEU A 152 -2.28 16.74 -1.72
CA LEU A 152 -2.66 18.15 -1.83
C LEU A 152 -1.58 18.97 -2.54
N LEU A 153 -0.32 18.82 -2.13
CA LEU A 153 0.80 19.54 -2.74
C LEU A 153 1.00 19.13 -4.20
N GLY A 154 0.84 17.84 -4.52
CA GLY A 154 0.85 17.34 -5.88
C GLY A 154 -0.24 17.97 -6.74
N LEU A 155 -1.49 18.00 -6.27
CA LEU A 155 -2.60 18.65 -6.99
C LEU A 155 -2.34 20.13 -7.20
N ARG A 156 -1.84 20.88 -6.19
CA ARG A 156 -1.47 22.29 -6.34
C ARG A 156 -0.37 22.49 -7.37
N GLY A 157 0.70 21.68 -7.31
CA GLY A 157 1.80 21.74 -8.27
C GLY A 157 1.38 21.38 -9.70
N MET A 158 0.58 20.34 -9.86
CA MET A 158 0.13 19.87 -11.17
C MET A 158 -0.91 20.76 -11.86
N THR A 159 -1.71 21.48 -11.08
CA THR A 159 -2.74 22.40 -11.63
C THR A 159 -2.30 23.85 -11.68
N GLN A 160 -1.26 24.23 -10.93
CA GLN A 160 -0.89 25.62 -10.66
C GLN A 160 -2.04 26.43 -10.05
N ALA A 161 -3.01 25.74 -9.43
CA ALA A 161 -4.18 26.36 -8.81
C ALA A 161 -4.09 26.25 -7.29
N HIS A 162 -4.78 27.18 -6.61
CA HIS A 162 -4.93 27.13 -5.17
C HIS A 162 -6.02 26.10 -4.77
N VAL A 163 -5.63 24.82 -4.71
CA VAL A 163 -6.52 23.74 -4.28
C VAL A 163 -6.64 23.74 -2.77
N THR A 164 -7.87 23.84 -2.26
CA THR A 164 -8.18 23.72 -0.83
C THR A 164 -9.21 22.60 -0.64
N PRO A 165 -8.93 21.56 0.15
CA PRO A 165 -9.90 20.53 0.46
C PRO A 165 -11.09 21.08 1.25
N ARG A 166 -12.25 20.45 1.17
CA ARG A 166 -13.39 20.76 2.06
C ARG A 166 -13.10 20.34 3.50
N ALA A 167 -12.42 19.22 3.68
CA ALA A 167 -11.98 18.71 4.96
C ALA A 167 -10.86 17.68 4.78
N VAL A 168 -10.05 17.50 5.80
CA VAL A 168 -9.11 16.36 5.91
C VAL A 168 -9.35 15.66 7.24
N ARG A 169 -9.45 14.34 7.18
CA ARG A 169 -9.66 13.46 8.34
C ARG A 169 -8.47 12.54 8.52
N PHE A 170 -8.04 12.37 9.77
CA PHE A 170 -6.95 11.48 10.16
C PHE A 170 -7.41 10.48 11.20
N ARG A 171 -7.00 9.22 11.06
CA ARG A 171 -7.29 8.16 12.05
C ARG A 171 -6.53 8.32 13.35
N HIS A 172 -5.32 8.89 13.29
CA HIS A 172 -4.51 9.11 14.48
C HIS A 172 -5.06 10.26 15.35
N ARG A 173 -4.64 10.29 16.59
CA ARG A 173 -4.97 11.40 17.51
C ARG A 173 -4.28 12.69 17.08
N ALA A 174 -4.88 13.83 17.43
CA ALA A 174 -4.31 15.14 17.16
C ALA A 174 -2.90 15.23 17.75
N PRO A 175 -1.91 15.70 16.97
CA PRO A 175 -0.59 16.04 17.52
C PRO A 175 -0.69 17.29 18.43
N ALA A 176 0.36 17.50 19.23
CA ALA A 176 0.39 18.63 20.17
C ALA A 176 0.39 20.01 19.47
N ASP A 177 1.00 20.09 18.29
CA ASP A 177 1.04 21.33 17.48
C ASP A 177 0.34 21.09 16.13
N LEU A 178 -0.79 21.78 15.92
CA LEU A 178 -1.61 21.73 14.71
C LEU A 178 -1.31 22.87 13.73
N ARG A 179 -0.45 23.83 14.08
CA ARG A 179 -0.15 24.97 13.20
C ARG A 179 0.37 24.55 11.83
N PRO A 180 1.30 23.57 11.70
CA PRO A 180 1.76 23.10 10.40
C PRO A 180 0.64 22.47 9.56
N HIS A 181 -0.25 21.70 10.20
CA HIS A 181 -1.40 21.08 9.53
C HIS A 181 -2.39 22.15 9.02
N GLY A 182 -2.73 23.13 9.88
CA GLY A 182 -3.60 24.23 9.50
C GLY A 182 -3.03 25.07 8.37
N ALA A 183 -1.74 25.38 8.41
CA ALA A 183 -1.05 26.13 7.37
C ALA A 183 -1.02 25.38 6.01
N LEU A 184 -0.80 24.06 6.03
CA LEU A 184 -0.73 23.27 4.82
C LEU A 184 -2.12 23.03 4.20
N PHE A 185 -3.07 22.53 4.99
CA PHE A 185 -4.36 22.09 4.47
C PHE A 185 -5.35 23.24 4.26
N GLY A 186 -5.34 24.25 5.12
CA GLY A 186 -6.21 25.43 5.01
C GLY A 186 -7.70 25.14 5.11
N CYS A 187 -8.08 24.02 5.71
CA CYS A 187 -9.46 23.55 5.82
C CYS A 187 -9.73 22.93 7.20
N PRO A 188 -10.98 22.60 7.54
CA PRO A 188 -11.30 21.85 8.76
C PRO A 188 -10.55 20.51 8.83
N LEU A 189 -9.96 20.24 10.01
CA LEU A 189 -9.20 19.03 10.31
C LEU A 189 -9.93 18.23 11.39
N GLU A 190 -10.11 16.92 11.17
CA GLU A 190 -10.68 16.00 12.13
C GLU A 190 -9.66 14.92 12.46
N PHE A 191 -9.43 14.66 13.75
CA PHE A 191 -8.51 13.61 14.23
C PHE A 191 -9.26 12.57 15.02
N GLY A 192 -8.76 11.32 15.02
CA GLY A 192 -9.46 10.19 15.63
C GLY A 192 -10.63 9.68 14.80
N ALA A 193 -10.67 10.00 13.51
CA ALA A 193 -11.68 9.53 12.57
C ALA A 193 -11.50 8.02 12.24
N ASP A 194 -12.54 7.41 11.68
CA ASP A 194 -12.48 5.99 11.25
C ASP A 194 -11.50 5.77 10.08
N HIS A 195 -11.31 6.78 9.25
CA HIS A 195 -10.47 6.73 8.05
C HIS A 195 -9.61 7.97 7.88
N THR A 196 -8.42 7.80 7.27
CA THR A 196 -7.65 8.92 6.76
C THR A 196 -8.16 9.25 5.36
N GLU A 197 -8.71 10.44 5.18
CA GLU A 197 -9.30 10.85 3.90
C GLU A 197 -9.26 12.37 3.69
N LEU A 198 -9.23 12.76 2.42
CA LEU A 198 -9.27 14.13 1.95
C LEU A 198 -10.53 14.31 1.09
N GLU A 199 -11.32 15.34 1.37
CA GLU A 199 -12.58 15.62 0.67
C GLU A 199 -12.42 16.79 -0.29
N LEU A 200 -12.78 16.58 -1.56
CA LEU A 200 -12.75 17.57 -2.65
C LEU A 200 -14.16 17.79 -3.19
N ASP A 201 -14.50 19.03 -3.48
CA ASP A 201 -15.77 19.38 -4.12
C ASP A 201 -15.73 19.17 -5.64
N ALA A 202 -16.91 19.20 -6.27
CA ALA A 202 -17.03 18.98 -7.71
C ALA A 202 -16.31 20.08 -8.54
N PRO A 203 -16.34 21.39 -8.18
CA PRO A 203 -15.54 22.39 -8.86
C PRO A 203 -14.04 22.11 -8.82
N THR A 204 -13.50 21.70 -7.66
CA THR A 204 -12.10 21.33 -7.53
C THR A 204 -11.75 20.12 -8.41
N LEU A 205 -12.60 19.09 -8.45
CA LEU A 205 -12.40 17.92 -9.31
C LEU A 205 -12.36 18.24 -10.81
N ALA A 206 -13.03 19.31 -11.24
CA ALA A 206 -13.08 19.76 -12.61
C ALA A 206 -11.89 20.67 -13.02
N ILE A 207 -11.03 21.07 -12.09
CA ILE A 207 -9.85 21.90 -12.41
C ILE A 207 -8.96 21.15 -13.40
N PRO A 208 -8.56 21.81 -14.52
CA PRO A 208 -7.68 21.20 -15.50
C PRO A 208 -6.25 21.09 -14.96
N MET A 209 -5.56 20.02 -15.37
CA MET A 209 -4.14 19.86 -15.11
C MET A 209 -3.33 20.76 -16.05
N SER A 210 -2.31 21.46 -15.54
CA SER A 210 -1.53 22.43 -16.32
C SER A 210 -0.73 21.80 -17.47
N ALA A 211 -0.37 20.52 -17.35
CA ALA A 211 0.36 19.75 -18.36
C ALA A 211 -0.54 18.74 -19.10
N ALA A 212 -1.87 18.93 -19.12
CA ALA A 212 -2.81 18.04 -19.77
C ALA A 212 -2.45 17.83 -21.24
N ASN A 213 -2.14 16.59 -21.62
CA ASN A 213 -1.76 16.24 -22.98
C ASN A 213 -2.04 14.77 -23.28
N GLN A 214 -2.93 14.51 -24.22
CA GLN A 214 -3.36 13.15 -24.56
C GLN A 214 -2.22 12.27 -25.12
N ALA A 215 -1.32 12.84 -25.93
CA ALA A 215 -0.20 12.10 -26.50
C ALA A 215 0.80 11.69 -25.40
N PHE A 216 1.17 12.61 -24.52
CA PHE A 216 2.03 12.30 -23.37
C PHE A 216 1.36 11.33 -22.41
N SER A 217 0.06 11.48 -22.18
CA SER A 217 -0.72 10.54 -21.37
C SER A 217 -0.63 9.11 -21.90
N ALA A 218 -0.73 8.90 -23.21
CA ALA A 218 -0.61 7.56 -23.82
C ALA A 218 0.81 6.98 -23.66
N ILE A 219 1.85 7.81 -23.83
CA ILE A 219 3.25 7.39 -23.66
C ILE A 219 3.51 6.95 -22.22
N PHE A 220 3.14 7.78 -21.25
CA PHE A 220 3.39 7.46 -19.83
C PHE A 220 2.53 6.31 -19.33
N ALA A 221 1.29 6.17 -19.81
CA ALA A 221 0.46 5.01 -19.53
C ALA A 221 1.14 3.71 -20.01
N ALA A 222 1.68 3.70 -21.22
CA ALA A 222 2.39 2.53 -21.76
C ALA A 222 3.66 2.20 -20.93
N GLN A 223 4.40 3.21 -20.45
CA GLN A 223 5.57 3.00 -19.60
C GLN A 223 5.20 2.42 -18.24
N VAL A 224 4.14 2.94 -17.59
CA VAL A 224 3.64 2.43 -16.32
C VAL A 224 3.09 1.01 -16.48
N ASP A 225 2.30 0.75 -17.53
CA ASP A 225 1.75 -0.57 -17.81
C ASP A 225 2.88 -1.60 -18.07
N ALA A 226 3.94 -1.22 -18.80
CA ALA A 226 5.11 -2.07 -18.99
C ALA A 226 5.87 -2.33 -17.68
N ALA A 227 6.02 -1.34 -16.81
CA ALA A 227 6.64 -1.51 -15.50
C ALA A 227 5.80 -2.42 -14.59
N LEU A 228 4.48 -2.24 -14.57
CA LEU A 228 3.56 -3.10 -13.82
C LEU A 228 3.59 -4.55 -14.35
N ALA A 229 3.65 -4.73 -15.68
CA ALA A 229 3.80 -6.06 -16.29
C ALA A 229 5.13 -6.73 -15.90
N ARG A 230 6.25 -5.96 -15.82
CA ARG A 230 7.53 -6.49 -15.30
C ARG A 230 7.45 -6.85 -13.82
N LEU A 231 6.77 -6.05 -13.00
CA LEU A 231 6.52 -6.36 -11.60
C LEU A 231 5.66 -7.61 -11.45
N ASP A 232 4.64 -7.77 -12.29
CA ASP A 232 3.82 -8.97 -12.33
C ASP A 232 4.66 -10.18 -12.77
N ALA A 233 5.54 -10.03 -13.75
CA ALA A 233 6.44 -11.08 -14.19
C ALA A 233 7.53 -11.40 -13.16
N ALA A 234 8.07 -10.41 -12.47
CA ALA A 234 9.06 -10.59 -11.40
C ALA A 234 8.42 -11.11 -10.09
N GLY A 235 7.18 -10.71 -9.80
CA GLY A 235 6.33 -11.28 -8.74
C GLY A 235 5.63 -12.57 -9.13
N ALA A 236 5.62 -12.90 -10.42
CA ALA A 236 5.14 -14.14 -11.02
C ALA A 236 6.21 -15.22 -10.98
N GLY A 237 6.93 -15.36 -9.88
CA GLY A 237 7.34 -16.66 -9.45
C GLY A 237 6.11 -17.56 -9.49
N PHE A 238 6.23 -18.79 -9.90
CA PHE A 238 5.12 -19.70 -10.04
C PHE A 238 4.26 -19.83 -8.76
N VAL A 239 4.86 -19.55 -7.60
CA VAL A 239 4.19 -19.43 -6.29
C VAL A 239 3.18 -18.27 -6.28
N ALA A 240 3.54 -17.09 -6.78
CA ALA A 240 2.62 -15.94 -6.80
C ALA A 240 1.46 -16.16 -7.78
N GLU A 241 1.74 -16.78 -8.93
CA GLU A 241 0.72 -17.16 -9.90
C GLU A 241 -0.24 -18.22 -9.33
N ALA A 242 0.30 -19.26 -8.71
CA ALA A 242 -0.50 -20.28 -8.02
C ALA A 242 -1.36 -19.65 -6.92
N ARG A 243 -0.80 -18.75 -6.12
CA ARG A 243 -1.53 -18.03 -5.06
C ARG A 243 -2.68 -17.19 -5.62
N ARG A 244 -2.48 -16.50 -6.73
CA ARG A 244 -3.51 -15.71 -7.42
C ARG A 244 -4.68 -16.59 -7.88
N VAL A 245 -4.38 -17.72 -8.51
CA VAL A 245 -5.38 -18.72 -8.94
C VAL A 245 -6.13 -19.29 -7.74
N MET A 246 -5.41 -19.66 -6.68
CA MET A 246 -6.01 -20.16 -5.44
C MET A 246 -6.95 -19.13 -4.78
N LEU A 247 -6.61 -17.85 -4.79
CA LEU A 247 -7.47 -16.77 -4.29
C LEU A 247 -8.73 -16.61 -5.14
N ALA A 248 -8.60 -16.62 -6.46
CA ALA A 248 -9.73 -16.50 -7.39
C ALA A 248 -10.71 -17.68 -7.28
N ALA A 249 -10.22 -18.89 -6.97
CA ALA A 249 -11.01 -20.10 -6.78
C ALA A 249 -11.65 -20.22 -5.38
N SER A 250 -12.05 -19.08 -4.77
CA SER A 250 -12.58 -19.02 -3.40
C SER A 250 -11.54 -19.37 -2.31
N GLY A 251 -10.28 -19.10 -2.59
CA GLY A 251 -9.18 -19.10 -1.61
C GLY A 251 -8.98 -20.45 -0.94
N ALA A 252 -9.64 -20.63 0.18
CA ALA A 252 -9.43 -21.76 1.08
C ALA A 252 -10.00 -23.11 0.60
N ARG A 253 -10.89 -23.11 -0.38
CA ARG A 253 -11.50 -24.34 -0.93
C ARG A 253 -10.80 -24.86 -2.18
N CYS A 254 -9.72 -24.21 -2.64
CA CYS A 254 -9.00 -24.65 -3.82
C CYS A 254 -8.36 -26.02 -3.62
N THR A 255 -8.40 -26.84 -4.66
CA THR A 255 -7.75 -28.15 -4.71
C THR A 255 -6.46 -28.07 -5.53
N LEU A 256 -5.56 -29.02 -5.32
CA LEU A 256 -4.34 -29.12 -6.11
C LEU A 256 -4.65 -29.31 -7.60
N GLU A 257 -5.63 -30.19 -7.88
CA GLU A 257 -6.08 -30.53 -9.22
C GLU A 257 -6.70 -29.32 -9.93
N GLY A 258 -7.65 -28.63 -9.28
CA GLY A 258 -8.31 -27.44 -9.85
C GLY A 258 -7.35 -26.28 -10.06
N THR A 259 -6.37 -26.10 -9.16
CA THR A 259 -5.34 -25.09 -9.34
C THR A 259 -4.41 -25.44 -10.52
N ALA A 260 -4.04 -26.72 -10.65
CA ALA A 260 -3.20 -27.19 -11.76
C ALA A 260 -3.91 -27.03 -13.11
N GLU A 261 -5.20 -27.34 -13.17
CA GLU A 261 -6.04 -27.16 -14.36
C GLU A 261 -6.07 -25.71 -14.83
N VAL A 262 -6.37 -24.76 -13.94
CA VAL A 262 -6.40 -23.33 -14.25
C VAL A 262 -5.02 -22.81 -14.69
N LEU A 263 -3.93 -23.36 -14.15
CA LEU A 263 -2.56 -23.02 -14.53
C LEU A 263 -2.08 -23.76 -15.79
N GLY A 264 -2.95 -24.52 -16.47
CA GLY A 264 -2.60 -25.28 -17.67
C GLY A 264 -1.48 -26.30 -17.43
N THR A 265 -1.41 -26.91 -16.23
CA THR A 265 -0.35 -27.85 -15.85
C THR A 265 -0.92 -29.10 -15.15
N THR A 266 -0.04 -30.08 -14.83
CA THR A 266 -0.46 -31.23 -14.04
C THR A 266 -0.21 -31.01 -12.55
N PRO A 267 -0.95 -31.70 -11.64
CA PRO A 267 -0.71 -31.65 -10.20
C PRO A 267 0.75 -31.93 -9.80
N ARG A 268 1.39 -32.89 -10.46
CA ARG A 268 2.81 -33.25 -10.25
C ARG A 268 3.73 -32.08 -10.65
N THR A 269 3.46 -31.44 -11.78
CA THR A 269 4.26 -30.32 -12.27
C THR A 269 4.06 -29.08 -11.35
N LEU A 270 2.83 -28.85 -10.90
CA LEU A 270 2.52 -27.80 -9.91
C LEU A 270 3.32 -28.01 -8.62
N GLN A 271 3.29 -29.22 -8.04
CA GLN A 271 4.05 -29.53 -6.84
C GLN A 271 5.56 -29.35 -7.03
N ARG A 272 6.12 -29.82 -8.16
CA ARG A 272 7.55 -29.66 -8.46
C ARG A 272 7.93 -28.19 -8.55
N ARG A 273 7.20 -27.37 -9.32
CA ARG A 273 7.49 -25.93 -9.46
C ARG A 273 7.39 -25.18 -8.16
N LEU A 274 6.40 -25.51 -7.31
CA LEU A 274 6.31 -24.95 -5.96
C LEU A 274 7.50 -25.35 -5.08
N ALA A 275 7.97 -26.60 -5.21
CA ALA A 275 9.14 -27.07 -4.49
C ALA A 275 10.43 -26.39 -4.97
N ASP A 276 10.58 -26.16 -6.27
CA ASP A 276 11.71 -25.42 -6.86
C ASP A 276 11.81 -23.99 -6.32
N GLU A 277 10.66 -23.35 -5.96
CA GLU A 277 10.58 -22.05 -5.29
C GLU A 277 10.50 -22.15 -3.74
N GLY A 278 10.86 -23.30 -3.16
CA GLY A 278 11.01 -23.47 -1.71
C GLY A 278 9.71 -23.61 -0.91
N THR A 279 8.55 -23.87 -1.56
CA THR A 279 7.27 -24.02 -0.89
C THR A 279 6.52 -25.28 -1.31
N THR A 280 5.34 -25.50 -0.75
CA THR A 280 4.42 -26.58 -1.14
C THR A 280 3.01 -26.06 -1.27
N PHE A 281 2.16 -26.75 -2.04
CA PHE A 281 0.74 -26.40 -2.16
C PHE A 281 0.04 -26.31 -0.79
N ALA A 282 0.36 -27.24 0.11
CA ALA A 282 -0.20 -27.25 1.46
C ALA A 282 0.22 -26.00 2.26
N ARG A 283 1.50 -25.63 2.21
CA ARG A 283 2.01 -24.42 2.88
C ARG A 283 1.36 -23.14 2.32
N LEU A 284 1.24 -23.06 1.00
CA LEU A 284 0.61 -21.92 0.33
C LEU A 284 -0.87 -21.82 0.69
N ARG A 285 -1.61 -22.92 0.70
CA ARG A 285 -3.01 -22.98 1.14
C ARG A 285 -3.18 -22.63 2.62
N ASP A 286 -2.30 -23.12 3.48
CA ASP A 286 -2.34 -22.80 4.91
C ASP A 286 -2.04 -21.29 5.15
N ALA A 287 -1.13 -20.70 4.40
CA ALA A 287 -0.86 -19.26 4.46
C ALA A 287 -2.08 -18.43 4.06
N LEU A 288 -2.74 -18.81 2.94
CA LEU A 288 -3.99 -18.16 2.49
C LEU A 288 -5.13 -18.31 3.50
N ARG A 289 -5.32 -19.51 4.04
CA ARG A 289 -6.34 -19.75 5.07
C ARG A 289 -6.10 -18.91 6.32
N ARG A 290 -4.86 -18.81 6.77
CA ARG A 290 -4.49 -17.97 7.90
C ARG A 290 -4.82 -16.50 7.66
N GLU A 291 -4.44 -15.97 6.50
CA GLU A 291 -4.69 -14.58 6.11
C GLU A 291 -6.18 -14.26 6.09
N LEU A 292 -6.97 -15.07 5.39
CA LEU A 292 -8.42 -14.90 5.30
C LEU A 292 -9.10 -15.05 6.66
N ALA A 293 -8.69 -16.06 7.45
CA ALA A 293 -9.22 -16.27 8.80
C ALA A 293 -9.03 -15.04 9.69
N THR A 294 -7.83 -14.50 9.70
CA THR A 294 -7.49 -13.31 10.51
C THR A 294 -8.34 -12.12 10.07
N GLY A 295 -8.43 -11.85 8.76
CA GLY A 295 -9.22 -10.75 8.23
C GLY A 295 -10.73 -10.87 8.52
N TYR A 296 -11.30 -12.08 8.47
CA TYR A 296 -12.71 -12.31 8.81
C TYR A 296 -12.97 -12.13 10.30
N LEU A 297 -12.10 -12.65 11.16
CA LEU A 297 -12.22 -12.51 12.61
C LEU A 297 -12.07 -11.05 13.08
N GLU A 298 -11.15 -10.31 12.50
CA GLU A 298 -10.97 -8.87 12.78
C GLU A 298 -12.20 -8.03 12.37
N LYS A 299 -12.94 -8.50 11.36
CA LYS A 299 -14.22 -7.91 10.94
C LYS A 299 -15.43 -8.37 11.78
N GLY A 300 -15.20 -9.14 12.86
CA GLY A 300 -16.23 -9.58 13.78
C GLY A 300 -16.98 -10.87 13.36
N MET A 301 -16.65 -11.48 12.21
CA MET A 301 -17.32 -12.70 11.74
C MET A 301 -17.27 -13.82 12.80
N MET A 302 -18.36 -14.58 12.92
CA MET A 302 -18.44 -15.70 13.88
C MET A 302 -17.41 -16.79 13.53
N VAL A 303 -16.80 -17.36 14.57
CA VAL A 303 -15.75 -18.38 14.39
C VAL A 303 -16.23 -19.58 13.57
N ALA A 304 -17.48 -19.97 13.74
CA ALA A 304 -18.11 -21.04 12.96
C ALA A 304 -18.21 -20.67 11.47
N ASP A 305 -18.65 -19.45 11.16
CA ASP A 305 -18.81 -18.99 9.79
C ASP A 305 -17.45 -18.87 9.08
N VAL A 306 -16.40 -18.43 9.81
CA VAL A 306 -15.03 -18.41 9.30
C VAL A 306 -14.55 -19.83 8.98
N ALA A 307 -14.77 -20.79 9.88
CA ALA A 307 -14.40 -22.19 9.65
C ALA A 307 -15.06 -22.75 8.38
N TRP A 308 -16.35 -22.55 8.22
CA TRP A 308 -17.11 -22.98 7.03
C TRP A 308 -16.63 -22.27 5.75
N SER A 309 -16.45 -20.95 5.81
CA SER A 309 -15.95 -20.17 4.64
C SER A 309 -14.60 -20.63 4.17
N LEU A 310 -13.75 -21.11 5.10
CA LEU A 310 -12.40 -21.59 4.81
C LEU A 310 -12.35 -23.09 4.48
N GLY A 311 -13.49 -23.77 4.38
CA GLY A 311 -13.60 -25.16 3.98
C GLY A 311 -13.10 -26.16 5.02
N PHE A 312 -13.24 -25.85 6.31
CA PHE A 312 -13.00 -26.82 7.38
C PHE A 312 -14.22 -27.70 7.60
N ALA A 313 -13.96 -28.98 7.90
CA ALA A 313 -15.03 -29.96 8.16
C ALA A 313 -15.82 -29.60 9.44
N ASP A 314 -15.14 -29.03 10.43
CA ASP A 314 -15.72 -28.62 11.69
C ASP A 314 -14.93 -27.48 12.34
N VAL A 315 -15.54 -26.86 13.34
CA VAL A 315 -14.96 -25.71 14.08
C VAL A 315 -13.71 -26.12 14.87
N THR A 316 -13.65 -27.37 15.34
CA THR A 316 -12.54 -27.88 16.15
C THR A 316 -11.27 -27.99 15.28
N ALA A 317 -11.40 -28.55 14.07
CA ALA A 317 -10.32 -28.61 13.09
C ALA A 317 -9.78 -27.22 12.75
N PHE A 318 -10.67 -26.23 12.61
CA PHE A 318 -10.27 -24.83 12.41
C PHE A 318 -9.52 -24.28 13.62
N HIS A 319 -9.99 -24.49 14.85
CA HIS A 319 -9.28 -24.04 16.06
C HIS A 319 -7.85 -24.57 16.14
N HIS A 320 -7.67 -25.88 15.86
CA HIS A 320 -6.34 -26.49 15.85
C HIS A 320 -5.44 -25.89 14.77
N ALA A 321 -5.96 -25.72 13.57
CA ALA A 321 -5.22 -25.13 12.46
C ALA A 321 -4.85 -23.67 12.75
N PHE A 322 -5.79 -22.87 13.22
CA PHE A 322 -5.58 -21.46 13.53
C PHE A 322 -4.53 -21.26 14.64
N ARG A 323 -4.60 -22.08 15.70
CA ARG A 323 -3.59 -22.05 16.78
C ARG A 323 -2.21 -22.46 16.28
N ARG A 324 -2.12 -23.45 15.40
CA ARG A 324 -0.86 -23.84 14.76
C ARG A 324 -0.27 -22.71 13.91
N TRP A 325 -1.10 -21.93 13.22
CA TRP A 325 -0.68 -20.85 12.34
C TRP A 325 -0.28 -19.57 13.05
N THR A 326 -0.99 -19.24 14.15
CA THR A 326 -0.91 -17.92 14.81
C THR A 326 -0.38 -17.96 16.24
N GLY A 327 -0.31 -19.15 16.85
CA GLY A 327 0.01 -19.31 18.26
C GLY A 327 -1.14 -18.92 19.22
N THR A 328 -2.26 -18.40 18.71
CA THR A 328 -3.38 -17.87 19.52
C THR A 328 -4.70 -18.54 19.14
N THR A 329 -5.79 -18.21 19.85
CA THR A 329 -7.12 -18.75 19.54
C THR A 329 -7.90 -17.82 18.60
N PRO A 330 -8.82 -18.32 17.76
CA PRO A 330 -9.68 -17.49 16.93
C PRO A 330 -10.48 -16.44 17.73
N ARG A 331 -10.91 -16.80 18.94
CA ARG A 331 -11.68 -15.90 19.82
C ARG A 331 -10.87 -14.70 20.30
N SER A 332 -9.54 -14.86 20.51
CA SER A 332 -8.68 -13.77 20.96
C SER A 332 -8.39 -12.74 19.87
N VAL A 333 -8.59 -13.09 18.60
CA VAL A 333 -8.39 -12.21 17.44
C VAL A 333 -9.70 -11.57 17.01
N ARG A 334 -10.84 -12.23 17.27
CA ARG A 334 -12.14 -11.72 16.90
C ARG A 334 -12.47 -10.45 17.69
N ARG A 335 -12.72 -9.34 17.00
CA ARG A 335 -13.27 -8.13 17.62
C ARG A 335 -14.75 -8.36 17.89
N PRO A 336 -15.24 -8.01 19.10
CA PRO A 336 -16.69 -7.95 19.30
C PRO A 336 -17.27 -6.87 18.36
N GLY A 337 -18.28 -7.26 17.60
CA GLY A 337 -19.03 -6.31 16.75
C GLY A 337 -19.92 -5.44 17.60
#